data_ea6e6df2fbd450e9daad83f8c89c1906
#
_entry.id   ea6e6df2fbd450e9daad83f8c89c1906
#
_cell.length_a   1.000
_cell.length_b   1.000
_cell.length_c   1.000
_cell.angle_alpha   90.00
_cell.angle_beta   90.00
_cell.angle_gamma   90.00
#
_symmetry.space_group_name_H-M   'P 1'
#
loop_
_entity.id
_entity.type
_entity.pdbx_description
1 polymer ?
#
loop_
_entity_poly.entity_id
_entity_poly.type
_entity_poly.pdbx_seq_one_letter_code
_entity_poly.pdbx_strand_id
1 'polypeptide(L)'
;ASLYKATRYARPGLILAGDAGSFIDPLSSFGVKKALSSGWLAGIVANTALIDPDMTEASVNFFDSREKLVYSRYRESSAPFFQSAAQSHGTSYWIERAQAAKKAAVVASDSGLPQADIRNQLDLLESNLPEADVRAAFDEICAQDRLGAVRGKTLRIFEGPGVAGHRIVMEQRLGSALWPSGMRYVRGVDLLQLIEAAMSHDQVPEGWAAYNASGAAVTLPDYLTALSTAFAAGFLEHGIKVS
;
A
#
# COMPACT_ATOMS: atom_id res chain seq x y z
N ALA A 1 15.03 23.40 7.19
CA ALA A 1 13.75 23.33 6.45
C ALA A 1 12.68 22.76 7.34
N SER A 2 11.45 23.28 7.28
CA SER A 2 10.31 22.76 8.05
C SER A 2 9.54 21.75 7.22
N LEU A 3 9.05 20.68 7.87
CA LEU A 3 8.15 19.72 7.23
C LEU A 3 6.86 20.46 6.80
N TYR A 4 6.40 20.22 5.58
CA TYR A 4 5.13 20.74 5.10
C TYR A 4 4.44 19.74 4.18
N LYS A 5 3.13 19.90 4.04
CA LYS A 5 2.31 19.25 3.03
C LYS A 5 1.26 20.21 2.48
N ALA A 6 0.92 20.05 1.23
CA ALA A 6 -0.24 20.70 0.64
C ALA A 6 -1.53 20.12 1.27
N THR A 7 -2.55 20.94 1.39
CA THR A 7 -3.89 20.49 1.79
C THR A 7 -4.53 19.64 0.68
N ARG A 8 -4.17 19.94 -0.58
CA ARG A 8 -4.57 19.23 -1.78
C ARG A 8 -3.41 19.16 -2.75
N TYR A 9 -3.04 17.96 -3.19
CA TYR A 9 -1.91 17.74 -4.11
C TYR A 9 -2.30 17.82 -5.58
N ALA A 10 -3.57 17.53 -5.91
CA ALA A 10 -4.04 17.61 -7.27
C ALA A 10 -5.49 18.11 -7.38
N ARG A 11 -5.79 18.78 -8.47
CA ARG A 11 -7.11 19.16 -8.97
C ARG A 11 -7.06 19.24 -10.49
N PRO A 12 -8.20 19.27 -11.21
CA PRO A 12 -8.18 19.50 -12.64
C PRO A 12 -7.32 20.72 -13.00
N GLY A 13 -6.37 20.51 -13.91
CA GLY A 13 -5.42 21.54 -14.37
C GLY A 13 -4.21 21.81 -13.45
N LEU A 14 -4.07 21.13 -12.29
CA LEU A 14 -2.93 21.33 -11.40
C LEU A 14 -2.55 20.03 -10.67
N ILE A 15 -1.26 19.67 -10.71
CA ILE A 15 -0.68 18.58 -9.94
C ILE A 15 0.61 19.09 -9.27
N LEU A 16 0.75 18.85 -7.98
CA LEU A 16 1.94 19.17 -7.18
C LEU A 16 2.73 17.89 -6.92
N ALA A 17 3.80 17.68 -7.68
CA ALA A 17 4.63 16.49 -7.55
C ALA A 17 5.88 16.75 -6.69
N GLY A 18 6.37 15.71 -6.03
CA GLY A 18 7.59 15.76 -5.22
C GLY A 18 7.51 16.80 -4.10
N ASP A 19 8.56 17.62 -3.98
CA ASP A 19 8.65 18.65 -2.94
C ASP A 19 7.71 19.84 -3.17
N ALA A 20 7.16 20.01 -4.37
CA ALA A 20 6.10 20.99 -4.57
C ALA A 20 4.82 20.65 -3.81
N GLY A 21 4.54 19.36 -3.59
CA GLY A 21 3.38 18.87 -2.83
C GLY A 21 3.66 18.72 -1.34
N SER A 22 4.79 18.16 -0.97
CA SER A 22 5.16 17.96 0.44
C SER A 22 6.66 17.74 0.59
N PHE A 23 7.20 18.27 1.67
CA PHE A 23 8.61 18.08 2.05
C PHE A 23 8.69 17.12 3.24
N ILE A 24 9.51 16.08 3.10
CA ILE A 24 9.82 15.11 4.15
C ILE A 24 11.22 15.36 4.71
N ASP A 25 11.46 14.88 5.92
CA ASP A 25 12.75 15.09 6.60
C ASP A 25 13.88 14.38 5.84
N PRO A 26 15.02 15.07 5.56
CA PRO A 26 16.16 14.51 4.83
C PRO A 26 16.84 13.35 5.59
N LEU A 27 16.62 13.17 6.89
CA LEU A 27 17.15 12.03 7.67
C LEU A 27 16.67 10.69 7.11
N SER A 28 15.53 10.66 6.45
CA SER A 28 15.00 9.44 5.83
C SER A 28 15.75 9.04 4.56
N SER A 29 16.53 9.93 3.94
CA SER A 29 17.18 9.75 2.61
C SER A 29 16.20 9.39 1.47
N PHE A 30 14.89 9.54 1.67
CA PHE A 30 13.85 9.13 0.72
C PHE A 30 13.33 10.26 -0.16
N GLY A 31 13.78 11.50 0.01
CA GLY A 31 13.28 12.66 -0.73
C GLY A 31 13.32 12.48 -2.24
N VAL A 32 14.45 12.02 -2.79
CA VAL A 32 14.62 11.79 -4.23
C VAL A 32 13.69 10.68 -4.72
N LYS A 33 13.64 9.55 -4.02
CA LYS A 33 12.76 8.43 -4.40
C LYS A 33 11.29 8.83 -4.38
N LYS A 34 10.86 9.56 -3.34
CA LYS A 34 9.51 10.13 -3.26
C LYS A 34 9.23 11.05 -4.44
N ALA A 35 10.14 11.96 -4.76
CA ALA A 35 9.97 12.91 -5.86
C ALA A 35 9.85 12.21 -7.22
N LEU A 36 10.67 11.19 -7.48
CA LEU A 36 10.61 10.37 -8.70
C LEU A 36 9.29 9.61 -8.82
N SER A 37 8.85 8.93 -7.75
CA SER A 37 7.58 8.19 -7.72
C SER A 37 6.38 9.13 -7.90
N SER A 38 6.39 10.26 -7.23
CA SER A 38 5.37 11.31 -7.36
C SER A 38 5.32 11.87 -8.78
N GLY A 39 6.48 12.18 -9.38
CA GLY A 39 6.58 12.70 -10.75
C GLY A 39 6.12 11.69 -11.80
N TRP A 40 6.48 10.40 -11.62
CA TRP A 40 6.04 9.33 -12.50
C TRP A 40 4.50 9.18 -12.45
N LEU A 41 3.91 9.13 -11.28
CA LEU A 41 2.46 9.03 -11.14
C LEU A 41 1.75 10.28 -11.64
N ALA A 42 2.31 11.48 -11.40
CA ALA A 42 1.78 12.74 -11.94
C ALA A 42 1.71 12.72 -13.47
N GLY A 43 2.75 12.16 -14.14
CA GLY A 43 2.76 11.97 -15.58
C GLY A 43 1.63 11.05 -16.07
N ILE A 44 1.39 9.94 -15.37
CA ILE A 44 0.29 9.02 -15.68
C ILE A 44 -1.08 9.69 -15.51
N VAL A 45 -1.28 10.41 -14.42
CA VAL A 45 -2.52 11.14 -14.13
C VAL A 45 -2.77 12.24 -15.18
N ALA A 46 -1.74 13.03 -15.53
CA ALA A 46 -1.85 14.03 -16.56
C ALA A 46 -2.17 13.41 -17.93
N ASN A 47 -1.48 12.32 -18.30
CA ASN A 47 -1.76 11.58 -19.53
C ASN A 47 -3.20 11.07 -19.57
N THR A 48 -3.70 10.53 -18.46
CA THR A 48 -5.09 10.05 -18.36
C THR A 48 -6.07 11.21 -18.58
N ALA A 49 -5.89 12.32 -17.86
CA ALA A 49 -6.79 13.47 -17.95
C ALA A 49 -6.82 14.13 -19.34
N LEU A 50 -5.70 14.05 -20.10
CA LEU A 50 -5.63 14.58 -21.46
C LEU A 50 -6.29 13.69 -22.51
N ILE A 51 -6.22 12.36 -22.33
CA ILE A 51 -6.72 11.38 -23.29
C ILE A 51 -8.18 11.01 -23.00
N ASP A 52 -8.55 10.98 -21.72
CA ASP A 52 -9.88 10.58 -21.21
C ASP A 52 -10.37 11.61 -20.19
N PRO A 53 -11.03 12.68 -20.65
CA PRO A 53 -11.55 13.74 -19.79
C PRO A 53 -12.52 13.25 -18.70
N ASP A 54 -13.26 12.17 -18.92
CA ASP A 54 -14.21 11.60 -17.96
C ASP A 54 -13.48 10.98 -16.76
N MET A 55 -12.25 10.52 -16.96
CA MET A 55 -11.38 9.99 -15.90
C MET A 55 -10.59 11.07 -15.14
N THR A 56 -10.71 12.34 -15.51
CA THR A 56 -9.92 13.42 -14.90
C THR A 56 -10.11 13.48 -13.38
N GLU A 57 -11.36 13.49 -12.92
CA GLU A 57 -11.65 13.62 -11.49
C GLU A 57 -11.18 12.38 -10.70
N ALA A 58 -11.43 11.17 -11.21
CA ALA A 58 -10.98 9.93 -10.60
C ALA A 58 -9.45 9.87 -10.49
N SER A 59 -8.73 10.27 -11.55
CA SER A 59 -7.27 10.23 -11.61
C SER A 59 -6.61 11.27 -10.68
N VAL A 60 -7.12 12.50 -10.61
CA VAL A 60 -6.57 13.51 -9.70
C VAL A 60 -6.87 13.19 -8.23
N ASN A 61 -8.04 12.62 -7.92
CA ASN A 61 -8.37 12.18 -6.58
C ASN A 61 -7.54 10.98 -6.14
N PHE A 62 -7.24 10.06 -7.05
CA PHE A 62 -6.31 8.96 -6.83
C PHE A 62 -4.92 9.47 -6.45
N PHE A 63 -4.37 10.41 -7.23
CA PHE A 63 -3.08 11.04 -6.94
C PHE A 63 -3.07 11.75 -5.58
N ASP A 64 -4.08 12.58 -5.32
CA ASP A 64 -4.20 13.36 -4.08
C ASP A 64 -4.25 12.45 -2.83
N SER A 65 -5.06 11.41 -2.89
CA SER A 65 -5.17 10.44 -1.81
C SER A 65 -3.87 9.69 -1.56
N ARG A 66 -3.18 9.31 -2.64
CA ARG A 66 -1.91 8.61 -2.55
C ARG A 66 -0.79 9.47 -1.97
N GLU A 67 -0.64 10.71 -2.42
CA GLU A 67 0.39 11.62 -1.89
C GLU A 67 0.15 11.93 -0.40
N LYS A 68 -1.12 12.08 0.02
CA LYS A 68 -1.49 12.22 1.44
C LYS A 68 -1.06 11.00 2.25
N LEU A 69 -1.32 9.80 1.75
CA LEU A 69 -0.94 8.55 2.39
C LEU A 69 0.58 8.41 2.51
N VAL A 70 1.32 8.67 1.42
CA VAL A 70 2.78 8.64 1.40
C VAL A 70 3.36 9.59 2.45
N TYR A 71 2.88 10.83 2.50
CA TYR A 71 3.34 11.80 3.50
C TYR A 71 3.06 11.35 4.94
N SER A 72 1.87 10.83 5.23
CA SER A 72 1.51 10.34 6.58
C SER A 72 2.45 9.25 7.05
N ARG A 73 2.76 8.30 6.18
CA ARG A 73 3.67 7.19 6.49
C ARG A 73 5.10 7.64 6.76
N TYR A 74 5.61 8.58 5.96
CA TYR A 74 6.94 9.15 6.24
C TYR A 74 6.99 9.79 7.60
N ARG A 75 5.95 10.50 8.00
CA ARG A 75 5.89 11.10 9.33
C ARG A 75 5.86 10.06 10.45
N GLU A 76 5.08 9.02 10.29
CA GLU A 76 4.98 7.91 11.26
C GLU A 76 6.31 7.20 11.42
N SER A 77 6.97 6.84 10.32
CA SER A 77 8.28 6.17 10.33
C SER A 77 9.40 7.03 10.90
N SER A 78 9.32 8.36 10.77
CA SER A 78 10.31 9.28 11.31
C SER A 78 10.11 9.55 12.81
N ALA A 79 8.94 9.27 13.38
CA ALA A 79 8.61 9.58 14.76
C ALA A 79 9.55 8.95 15.80
N PRO A 80 9.94 7.67 15.73
CA PRO A 80 10.88 7.06 16.67
C PRO A 80 12.26 7.74 16.65
N PHE A 81 12.74 8.14 15.47
CA PHE A 81 14.02 8.83 15.33
C PHE A 81 14.00 10.21 16.00
N PHE A 82 12.91 10.97 15.83
CA PHE A 82 12.76 12.26 16.49
C PHE A 82 12.66 12.12 18.01
N GLN A 83 11.97 11.10 18.50
CA GLN A 83 11.87 10.82 19.93
C GLN A 83 13.24 10.47 20.52
N SER A 84 14.01 9.59 19.88
CA SER A 84 15.36 9.22 20.30
C SER A 84 16.29 10.43 20.27
N ALA A 85 16.26 11.24 19.21
CA ALA A 85 17.07 12.44 19.10
C ALA A 85 16.71 13.49 20.16
N ALA A 86 15.43 13.67 20.48
CA ALA A 86 14.98 14.59 21.53
C ALA A 86 15.47 14.14 22.92
N GLN A 87 15.46 12.84 23.20
CA GLN A 87 15.99 12.29 24.45
C GLN A 87 17.51 12.46 24.56
N SER A 88 18.26 12.26 23.47
CA SER A 88 19.71 12.31 23.46
C SER A 88 20.28 13.72 23.46
N HIS A 89 19.61 14.66 22.80
CA HIS A 89 20.16 16.00 22.56
C HIS A 89 19.43 17.13 23.29
N GLY A 90 18.17 16.94 23.71
CA GLY A 90 17.41 17.88 24.54
C GLY A 90 17.21 19.29 23.98
N THR A 91 17.49 19.53 22.68
CA THR A 91 17.33 20.86 22.09
C THR A 91 15.88 21.11 21.64
N SER A 92 15.45 22.37 21.62
CA SER A 92 14.10 22.76 21.15
C SER A 92 13.78 22.21 19.76
N TYR A 93 14.76 22.17 18.87
CA TYR A 93 14.65 21.65 17.52
C TYR A 93 14.15 20.18 17.47
N TRP A 94 14.72 19.30 18.30
CA TRP A 94 14.32 17.90 18.35
C TRP A 94 13.03 17.68 19.15
N ILE A 95 12.87 18.43 20.23
CA ILE A 95 11.65 18.37 21.07
C ILE A 95 10.41 18.75 20.26
N GLU A 96 10.46 19.83 19.50
CA GLU A 96 9.35 20.27 18.65
C GLU A 96 8.99 19.24 17.57
N ARG A 97 10.00 18.60 16.95
CA ARG A 97 9.79 17.54 15.97
C ARG A 97 9.19 16.28 16.58
N ALA A 98 9.66 15.87 17.74
CA ALA A 98 9.11 14.73 18.48
C ALA A 98 7.64 14.98 18.87
N GLN A 99 7.31 16.18 19.33
CA GLN A 99 5.93 16.58 19.67
C GLN A 99 5.04 16.60 18.42
N ALA A 100 5.51 17.17 17.32
CA ALA A 100 4.78 17.20 16.05
C ALA A 100 4.52 15.79 15.50
N ALA A 101 5.49 14.89 15.62
CA ALA A 101 5.36 13.48 15.23
C ALA A 101 4.33 12.75 16.13
N LYS A 102 4.39 12.95 17.45
CA LYS A 102 3.43 12.36 18.39
C LYS A 102 1.99 12.83 18.13
N LYS A 103 1.78 14.13 17.87
CA LYS A 103 0.47 14.65 17.51
C LYS A 103 -0.09 14.07 16.22
N ALA A 104 0.78 13.78 15.25
CA ALA A 104 0.39 13.15 14.01
C ALA A 104 0.02 11.67 14.18
N ALA A 105 0.73 10.92 15.02
CA ALA A 105 0.42 9.52 15.31
C ALA A 105 -0.96 9.36 15.98
N VAL A 106 -1.36 10.29 16.86
CA VAL A 106 -2.71 10.29 17.45
C VAL A 106 -3.80 10.50 16.39
N VAL A 107 -3.58 11.38 15.41
CA VAL A 107 -4.53 11.59 14.30
C VAL A 107 -4.57 10.41 13.35
N ALA A 108 -3.43 9.73 13.13
CA ALA A 108 -3.34 8.55 12.26
C ALA A 108 -3.96 7.30 12.89
N SER A 109 -3.84 7.11 14.21
CA SER A 109 -4.50 6.01 14.93
C SER A 109 -6.03 6.06 14.86
N ASP A 110 -6.57 7.27 14.76
CA ASP A 110 -8.01 7.49 14.58
C ASP A 110 -8.48 7.23 13.12
N SER A 111 -7.55 7.19 12.17
CA SER A 111 -7.81 6.92 10.74
C SER A 111 -7.67 5.43 10.34
N GLY A 112 -7.26 4.56 11.25
CA GLY A 112 -7.15 3.11 11.02
C GLY A 112 -6.10 2.69 9.98
N LEU A 113 -5.11 3.54 9.70
CA LEU A 113 -4.05 3.24 8.71
C LEU A 113 -2.90 2.43 9.35
N PRO A 114 -2.50 1.28 8.80
CA PRO A 114 -1.40 0.46 9.33
C PRO A 114 -0.03 1.14 9.19
N GLN A 115 0.86 0.92 10.15
CA GLN A 115 2.27 1.32 10.06
C GLN A 115 2.99 0.48 9.00
N ALA A 116 3.73 1.12 8.08
CA ALA A 116 4.48 0.44 7.03
C ALA A 116 5.97 0.82 7.02
N ASP A 117 6.83 -0.16 6.74
CA ASP A 117 8.27 0.04 6.57
C ASP A 117 8.58 0.81 5.28
N ILE A 118 9.51 1.77 5.39
CA ILE A 118 9.84 2.75 4.34
C ILE A 118 10.63 2.13 3.17
N ARG A 119 11.19 0.92 3.33
CA ARG A 119 12.17 0.36 2.40
C ARG A 119 11.61 -0.04 1.03
N ASN A 120 10.31 -0.31 0.91
CA ASN A 120 9.68 -0.87 -0.29
C ASN A 120 8.71 0.10 -1.00
N GLN A 121 9.11 1.32 -1.26
CA GLN A 121 8.21 2.38 -1.74
C GLN A 121 7.75 2.27 -3.19
N LEU A 122 8.42 1.50 -4.03
CA LEU A 122 7.87 1.15 -5.36
C LEU A 122 6.69 0.18 -5.22
N ASP A 123 6.72 -0.70 -4.20
CA ASP A 123 5.61 -1.57 -3.82
C ASP A 123 4.47 -0.82 -3.10
N LEU A 124 4.66 0.47 -2.76
CA LEU A 124 3.62 1.33 -2.18
C LEU A 124 2.42 1.55 -3.11
N LEU A 125 2.53 1.21 -4.38
CA LEU A 125 1.38 1.14 -5.27
C LEU A 125 0.49 -0.06 -4.96
N GLU A 126 1.05 -1.14 -4.43
CA GLU A 126 0.39 -2.44 -4.41
C GLU A 126 0.09 -3.01 -3.02
N SER A 127 0.93 -2.85 -2.02
CA SER A 127 0.58 -3.31 -0.66
C SER A 127 1.17 -2.42 0.43
N ASN A 128 0.37 -2.16 1.42
CA ASN A 128 0.70 -1.25 2.52
C ASN A 128 0.48 -1.90 3.88
N LEU A 129 0.38 -3.22 3.90
CA LEU A 129 0.29 -3.98 5.14
C LEU A 129 1.62 -3.91 5.89
N PRO A 130 1.59 -3.90 7.22
CA PRO A 130 2.81 -4.03 8.02
C PRO A 130 3.58 -5.29 7.60
N GLU A 131 4.88 -5.16 7.36
CA GLU A 131 5.73 -6.30 6.99
C GLU A 131 5.64 -7.43 8.03
N ALA A 132 5.47 -7.06 9.30
CA ALA A 132 5.29 -8.01 10.39
C ALA A 132 4.03 -8.89 10.20
N ASP A 133 2.92 -8.32 9.77
CA ASP A 133 1.66 -9.05 9.57
C ASP A 133 1.76 -9.98 8.34
N VAL A 134 2.38 -9.50 7.26
CA VAL A 134 2.63 -10.32 6.06
C VAL A 134 3.59 -11.46 6.39
N ARG A 135 4.61 -11.22 7.20
CA ARG A 135 5.56 -12.23 7.64
C ARG A 135 4.89 -13.25 8.56
N ALA A 136 4.07 -12.82 9.51
CA ALA A 136 3.30 -13.73 10.36
C ALA A 136 2.38 -14.63 9.54
N ALA A 137 1.68 -14.08 8.56
CA ALA A 137 0.85 -14.87 7.64
C ALA A 137 1.69 -15.85 6.80
N PHE A 138 2.89 -15.45 6.35
CA PHE A 138 3.81 -16.35 5.65
C PHE A 138 4.25 -17.52 6.54
N ASP A 139 4.67 -17.23 7.78
CA ASP A 139 5.11 -18.25 8.72
C ASP A 139 3.96 -19.22 9.05
N GLU A 140 2.73 -18.73 9.16
CA GLU A 140 1.53 -19.56 9.36
C GLU A 140 1.23 -20.45 8.15
N ILE A 141 1.32 -19.93 6.92
CA ILE A 141 1.17 -20.72 5.69
C ILE A 141 2.21 -21.83 5.62
N CYS A 142 3.48 -21.51 5.94
CA CYS A 142 4.57 -22.49 5.92
C CYS A 142 4.48 -23.55 7.01
N ALA A 143 3.81 -23.28 8.12
CA ALA A 143 3.61 -24.23 9.21
C ALA A 143 2.48 -25.25 8.96
N GLN A 144 1.69 -25.06 7.89
CA GLN A 144 0.53 -25.89 7.59
C GLN A 144 0.80 -26.82 6.40
N ASP A 145 0.41 -28.10 6.52
CA ASP A 145 0.46 -29.06 5.41
C ASP A 145 -0.61 -28.77 4.34
N ARG A 146 -1.71 -28.12 4.73
CA ARG A 146 -2.83 -27.75 3.88
C ARG A 146 -3.22 -26.31 4.11
N LEU A 147 -3.41 -25.58 3.03
CA LEU A 147 -3.76 -24.15 3.08
C LEU A 147 -5.17 -23.93 3.68
N GLY A 148 -6.14 -24.73 3.24
CA GLY A 148 -7.53 -24.64 3.70
C GLY A 148 -8.10 -23.22 3.56
N ALA A 149 -7.72 -22.51 2.50
CA ALA A 149 -8.09 -21.12 2.30
C ALA A 149 -9.59 -20.97 2.03
N VAL A 150 -10.22 -20.05 2.73
CA VAL A 150 -11.60 -19.66 2.52
C VAL A 150 -11.69 -18.15 2.33
N ARG A 151 -12.77 -17.69 1.72
CA ARG A 151 -13.04 -16.27 1.52
C ARG A 151 -13.11 -15.55 2.87
N GLY A 152 -12.37 -14.46 3.02
CA GLY A 152 -12.41 -13.64 4.23
C GLY A 152 -13.80 -13.02 4.45
N LYS A 153 -14.25 -13.01 5.71
CA LYS A 153 -15.62 -12.58 6.09
C LYS A 153 -15.92 -11.13 5.70
N THR A 154 -14.92 -10.27 5.68
CA THR A 154 -15.08 -8.86 5.36
C THR A 154 -14.64 -8.52 3.93
N LEU A 155 -14.27 -9.53 3.13
CA LEU A 155 -13.86 -9.32 1.74
C LEU A 155 -15.01 -8.73 0.92
N ARG A 156 -14.71 -7.63 0.25
CA ARG A 156 -15.55 -6.97 -0.74
C ARG A 156 -14.78 -6.75 -2.03
N ILE A 157 -15.47 -6.83 -3.16
CA ILE A 157 -14.96 -6.48 -4.48
C ILE A 157 -15.67 -5.19 -4.89
N PHE A 158 -14.93 -4.20 -5.32
CA PHE A 158 -15.46 -2.91 -5.76
C PHE A 158 -14.62 -2.34 -6.90
N GLU A 159 -15.20 -1.43 -7.68
CA GLU A 159 -14.45 -0.69 -8.68
C GLU A 159 -13.73 0.50 -8.06
N GLY A 160 -12.47 0.68 -8.45
CA GLY A 160 -11.65 1.79 -8.00
C GLY A 160 -10.52 2.09 -8.96
N PRO A 161 -9.93 3.29 -8.89
CA PRO A 161 -8.85 3.67 -9.79
C PRO A 161 -7.58 2.88 -9.50
N GLY A 162 -6.94 2.40 -10.56
CA GLY A 162 -5.66 1.73 -10.55
C GLY A 162 -4.78 2.17 -11.71
N VAL A 163 -3.50 1.78 -11.69
CA VAL A 163 -2.54 2.10 -12.75
C VAL A 163 -2.44 0.92 -13.72
N ALA A 164 -2.78 1.13 -14.98
CA ALA A 164 -2.58 0.18 -16.06
C ALA A 164 -1.69 0.79 -17.15
N GLY A 165 -0.44 0.34 -17.24
CA GLY A 165 0.56 0.90 -18.12
C GLY A 165 0.79 2.40 -17.85
N HIS A 166 0.36 3.25 -18.78
CA HIS A 166 0.52 4.69 -18.70
C HIS A 166 -0.78 5.46 -18.42
N ARG A 167 -1.79 4.78 -17.86
CA ARG A 167 -3.13 5.36 -17.59
C ARG A 167 -3.65 4.94 -16.22
N ILE A 168 -4.50 5.79 -15.66
CA ILE A 168 -5.41 5.42 -14.60
C ILE A 168 -6.65 4.81 -15.24
N VAL A 169 -7.05 3.63 -14.76
CA VAL A 169 -8.26 2.93 -15.20
C VAL A 169 -9.12 2.56 -14.00
N MET A 170 -10.40 2.40 -14.20
CA MET A 170 -11.25 1.77 -13.20
C MET A 170 -11.06 0.25 -13.29
N GLU A 171 -10.74 -0.37 -12.17
CA GLU A 171 -10.50 -1.81 -12.07
C GLU A 171 -11.18 -2.40 -10.84
N GLN A 172 -11.47 -3.69 -10.89
CA GLN A 172 -11.92 -4.41 -9.71
C GLN A 172 -10.79 -4.52 -8.70
N ARG A 173 -11.08 -4.17 -7.45
CA ARG A 173 -10.14 -4.18 -6.33
C ARG A 173 -10.73 -4.99 -5.18
N LEU A 174 -9.86 -5.64 -4.43
CA LEU A 174 -10.21 -6.37 -3.23
C LEU A 174 -10.04 -5.46 -2.02
N GLY A 175 -11.08 -5.30 -1.23
CA GLY A 175 -11.01 -4.58 0.05
C GLY A 175 -11.55 -5.42 1.19
N SER A 176 -11.18 -5.06 2.41
CA SER A 176 -11.65 -5.67 3.65
C SER A 176 -11.78 -4.62 4.75
N ALA A 177 -12.21 -5.03 5.95
CA ALA A 177 -12.17 -4.16 7.12
C ALA A 177 -10.74 -3.76 7.49
N LEU A 178 -9.76 -4.66 7.29
CA LEU A 178 -8.33 -4.40 7.53
C LEU A 178 -7.70 -3.56 6.41
N TRP A 179 -8.26 -3.64 5.19
CA TRP A 179 -7.74 -2.96 4.02
C TRP A 179 -8.86 -2.27 3.21
N PRO A 180 -9.44 -1.17 3.72
CA PRO A 180 -10.59 -0.52 3.09
C PRO A 180 -10.29 0.16 1.74
N SER A 181 -9.05 0.62 1.51
CA SER A 181 -8.64 1.25 0.24
C SER A 181 -8.58 0.29 -0.95
N GLY A 182 -8.53 -1.00 -0.67
CA GLY A 182 -8.45 -2.05 -1.66
C GLY A 182 -7.12 -2.16 -2.40
N MET A 183 -6.85 -3.34 -2.92
CA MET A 183 -5.70 -3.61 -3.80
C MET A 183 -6.11 -4.59 -4.90
N ARG A 184 -5.37 -4.59 -6.01
CA ARG A 184 -5.58 -5.51 -7.13
C ARG A 184 -4.37 -6.41 -7.33
N TYR A 185 -3.18 -5.85 -7.28
CA TYR A 185 -1.95 -6.54 -7.56
C TYR A 185 -0.98 -6.48 -6.37
N VAL A 186 -0.19 -7.53 -6.20
CA VAL A 186 0.97 -7.58 -5.30
C VAL A 186 2.10 -8.25 -6.06
N ARG A 187 3.22 -7.55 -6.28
CA ARG A 187 4.37 -8.04 -7.08
C ARG A 187 3.97 -8.59 -8.46
N GLY A 188 3.02 -7.93 -9.11
CA GLY A 188 2.49 -8.38 -10.41
C GLY A 188 1.52 -9.56 -10.34
N VAL A 189 1.24 -10.12 -9.17
CA VAL A 189 0.25 -11.17 -8.96
C VAL A 189 -1.14 -10.56 -8.85
N ASP A 190 -2.07 -10.97 -9.71
CA ASP A 190 -3.47 -10.59 -9.65
C ASP A 190 -4.16 -11.29 -8.47
N LEU A 191 -4.58 -10.52 -7.48
CA LEU A 191 -5.16 -11.06 -6.25
C LEU A 191 -6.54 -11.69 -6.45
N LEU A 192 -7.32 -11.28 -7.46
CA LEU A 192 -8.59 -11.96 -7.76
C LEU A 192 -8.35 -13.39 -8.23
N GLN A 193 -7.44 -13.57 -9.18
CA GLN A 193 -7.07 -14.90 -9.67
C GLN A 193 -6.37 -15.73 -8.58
N LEU A 194 -5.52 -15.10 -7.77
CA LEU A 194 -4.85 -15.77 -6.66
C LEU A 194 -5.85 -16.33 -5.65
N ILE A 195 -6.88 -15.55 -5.26
CA ILE A 195 -7.90 -16.00 -4.31
C ILE A 195 -8.66 -17.20 -4.85
N GLU A 196 -9.05 -17.18 -6.12
CA GLU A 196 -9.72 -18.30 -6.77
C GLU A 196 -8.84 -19.57 -6.78
N ALA A 197 -7.56 -19.42 -7.13
CA ALA A 197 -6.61 -20.52 -7.13
C ALA A 197 -6.37 -21.08 -5.71
N ALA A 198 -6.19 -20.20 -4.71
CA ALA A 198 -5.95 -20.59 -3.32
C ALA A 198 -7.16 -21.28 -2.66
N MET A 199 -8.38 -20.88 -2.99
CA MET A 199 -9.60 -21.51 -2.47
C MET A 199 -9.92 -22.85 -3.15
N SER A 200 -9.40 -23.06 -4.36
CA SER A 200 -9.65 -24.28 -5.15
C SER A 200 -8.61 -25.39 -4.90
N HIS A 201 -7.49 -25.07 -4.24
CA HIS A 201 -6.38 -26.00 -4.02
C HIS A 201 -5.88 -25.93 -2.58
N ASP A 202 -5.78 -27.09 -1.95
CA ASP A 202 -5.35 -27.21 -0.55
C ASP A 202 -3.83 -27.06 -0.36
N GLN A 203 -3.05 -27.20 -1.45
CA GLN A 203 -1.59 -27.11 -1.38
C GLN A 203 -1.09 -25.89 -2.18
N VAL A 204 -0.15 -25.17 -1.60
CA VAL A 204 0.43 -23.97 -2.22
C VAL A 204 1.04 -24.22 -3.60
N PRO A 205 1.82 -25.33 -3.83
CA PRO A 205 2.35 -25.64 -5.15
C PRO A 205 1.27 -25.86 -6.22
N GLU A 206 0.16 -26.48 -5.86
CA GLU A 206 -0.97 -26.73 -6.77
C GLU A 206 -1.68 -25.43 -7.13
N GLY A 207 -1.96 -24.58 -6.13
CA GLY A 207 -2.54 -23.25 -6.34
C GLY A 207 -1.67 -22.35 -7.19
N TRP A 208 -0.34 -22.37 -6.99
CA TRP A 208 0.62 -21.66 -7.82
C TRP A 208 0.65 -22.17 -9.27
N ALA A 209 0.65 -23.50 -9.46
CA ALA A 209 0.60 -24.09 -10.78
C ALA A 209 -0.69 -23.73 -11.53
N ALA A 210 -1.84 -23.79 -10.85
CA ALA A 210 -3.14 -23.40 -11.39
C ALA A 210 -3.19 -21.92 -11.76
N TYR A 211 -2.67 -21.03 -10.90
CA TYR A 211 -2.53 -19.62 -11.19
C TYR A 211 -1.73 -19.37 -12.48
N ASN A 212 -0.54 -19.99 -12.60
CA ASN A 212 0.32 -19.84 -13.76
C ASN A 212 -0.27 -20.44 -15.05
N ALA A 213 -1.17 -21.41 -14.94
CA ALA A 213 -1.87 -21.97 -16.09
C ALA A 213 -2.98 -21.02 -16.61
N SER A 214 -3.50 -20.12 -15.77
CA SER A 214 -4.61 -19.24 -16.14
C SER A 214 -4.20 -17.83 -16.60
N GLY A 215 -2.93 -17.43 -16.43
CA GLY A 215 -2.51 -16.06 -16.70
C GLY A 215 -1.01 -15.88 -16.93
N ALA A 216 -0.49 -14.69 -16.62
CA ALA A 216 0.93 -14.41 -16.70
C ALA A 216 1.69 -15.19 -15.62
N ALA A 217 2.76 -15.91 -16.04
CA ALA A 217 3.58 -16.69 -15.14
C ALA A 217 4.30 -15.80 -14.11
N VAL A 218 4.16 -16.15 -12.84
CA VAL A 218 4.81 -15.47 -11.71
C VAL A 218 5.74 -16.44 -10.99
N THR A 219 6.76 -15.92 -10.32
CA THR A 219 7.66 -16.73 -9.51
C THR A 219 6.96 -17.23 -8.23
N LEU A 220 7.40 -18.37 -7.70
CA LEU A 220 6.86 -18.87 -6.43
C LEU A 220 7.06 -17.87 -5.27
N PRO A 221 8.21 -17.17 -5.12
CA PRO A 221 8.37 -16.13 -4.11
C PRO A 221 7.35 -14.98 -4.24
N ASP A 222 7.05 -14.53 -5.45
CA ASP A 222 6.07 -13.46 -5.67
C ASP A 222 4.65 -13.94 -5.36
N TYR A 223 4.31 -15.17 -5.77
CA TYR A 223 3.03 -15.81 -5.43
C TYR A 223 2.86 -15.95 -3.90
N LEU A 224 3.89 -16.45 -3.19
CA LEU A 224 3.87 -16.58 -1.73
C LEU A 224 3.74 -15.21 -1.04
N THR A 225 4.44 -14.20 -1.53
CA THR A 225 4.30 -12.83 -1.00
C THR A 225 2.87 -12.31 -1.17
N ALA A 226 2.28 -12.51 -2.34
CA ALA A 226 0.91 -12.11 -2.62
C ALA A 226 -0.12 -12.90 -1.78
N LEU A 227 0.10 -14.21 -1.62
CA LEU A 227 -0.74 -15.08 -0.80
C LEU A 227 -0.71 -14.66 0.67
N SER A 228 0.48 -14.45 1.24
CA SER A 228 0.66 -13.96 2.61
C SER A 228 0.02 -12.59 2.80
N THR A 229 0.12 -11.70 1.80
CA THR A 229 -0.54 -10.41 1.79
C THR A 229 -2.07 -10.55 1.78
N ALA A 230 -2.62 -11.50 1.03
CA ALA A 230 -4.06 -11.74 0.97
C ALA A 230 -4.62 -12.24 2.33
N PHE A 231 -3.89 -13.09 3.04
CA PHE A 231 -4.25 -13.48 4.41
C PHE A 231 -4.12 -12.32 5.40
N ALA A 232 -3.00 -11.61 5.40
CA ALA A 232 -2.78 -10.46 6.29
C ALA A 232 -3.79 -9.33 6.05
N ALA A 233 -4.25 -9.14 4.80
CA ALA A 233 -5.29 -8.17 4.47
C ALA A 233 -6.71 -8.64 4.83
N GLY A 234 -6.88 -9.89 5.26
CA GLY A 234 -8.20 -10.48 5.53
C GLY A 234 -9.03 -10.74 4.27
N PHE A 235 -8.38 -10.90 3.12
CA PHE A 235 -9.04 -11.34 1.88
C PHE A 235 -9.24 -12.85 1.87
N LEU A 236 -8.32 -13.56 2.49
CA LEU A 236 -8.41 -15.00 2.79
C LEU A 236 -8.34 -15.22 4.31
N GLU A 237 -8.98 -16.26 4.75
CA GLU A 237 -8.92 -16.77 6.11
C GLU A 237 -8.65 -18.28 6.06
N HIS A 238 -8.07 -18.86 7.12
CA HIS A 238 -7.99 -20.30 7.25
C HIS A 238 -9.37 -20.86 7.59
N GLY A 239 -9.83 -21.83 6.82
CA GLY A 239 -11.08 -22.53 7.08
C GLY A 239 -11.01 -23.26 8.42
N ILE A 240 -12.12 -23.27 9.18
CA ILE A 240 -12.23 -24.05 10.40
C ILE A 240 -12.12 -25.53 9.99
N LYS A 241 -11.11 -26.23 10.48
CA LYS A 241 -11.08 -27.69 10.39
C LYS A 241 -12.31 -28.22 11.13
N VAL A 242 -13.37 -28.59 10.40
CA VAL A 242 -14.40 -29.48 10.96
C VAL A 242 -13.74 -30.84 10.98
N SER A 243 -13.27 -31.23 12.16
CA SER A 243 -12.75 -32.58 12.46
C SER A 243 -13.88 -33.56 12.57
#